data_963697f4d3ea3ae1debd0235ec0362dc
#
_entry.id   963697f4d3ea3ae1debd0235ec0362dc
#
_cell.length_a   1.000
_cell.length_b   1.000
_cell.length_c   1.000
_cell.angle_alpha   90.00
_cell.angle_beta   90.00
_cell.angle_gamma   90.00
#
_symmetry.space_group_name_H-M   'P 1'
#
loop_
_entity.id
_entity.type
_entity.pdbx_description
1 polymer ?
#
loop_
_entity_poly.entity_id
_entity_poly.type
_entity_poly.pdbx_seq_one_letter_code
_entity_poly.pdbx_strand_id
1 'polypeptide(L)'
;MYLKVGENVTVEALFYGLLLQSGNDAALALARYCAGNVEPFVARMNEKTQALGMADTRFANPNGIDDENHYSTAADMAVLAAACMDNELVAKIVSTKSATLGTRTFVNHNKLLSLYPECVGMKTGYTRSSGRTLVSAARRDGQLLLCVTLNDPNDWEDHAALFEYGFETYPRCLLASAGKTVGLVKTSGSLVPAVPVQTSEEVWYPLTESEQVQAELKLPDGLQTPVADDVPVGALVFTLDGAIIGETSLVCAAGVHSDQAPEAGPLERLWSLFPWAG
;
A
#
# COMPACT_ATOMS: atom_id res chain seq x y z
N MET A 1 2.22 20.44 -22.77
CA MET A 1 0.78 20.46 -23.21
C MET A 1 0.47 21.65 -24.14
N TYR A 2 1.30 22.68 -24.11
CA TYR A 2 1.07 23.95 -24.85
C TYR A 2 -0.26 24.61 -24.49
N LEU A 3 -0.48 24.80 -23.18
CA LEU A 3 -1.66 25.47 -22.65
C LEU A 3 -1.71 26.94 -23.11
N LYS A 4 -2.89 27.41 -23.46
CA LYS A 4 -3.11 28.81 -23.88
C LYS A 4 -3.76 29.61 -22.78
N VAL A 5 -3.49 30.91 -22.74
CA VAL A 5 -4.13 31.81 -21.78
C VAL A 5 -5.65 31.82 -22.03
N GLY A 6 -6.42 31.65 -20.96
CA GLY A 6 -7.89 31.58 -21.03
C GLY A 6 -8.46 30.23 -21.50
N GLU A 7 -7.62 29.23 -21.70
CA GLU A 7 -8.10 27.88 -22.08
C GLU A 7 -8.73 27.17 -20.88
N ASN A 8 -9.88 26.54 -21.08
CA ASN A 8 -10.50 25.66 -20.09
C ASN A 8 -9.99 24.22 -20.27
N VAL A 9 -9.31 23.71 -19.27
CA VAL A 9 -8.75 22.35 -19.26
C VAL A 9 -9.19 21.64 -17.99
N THR A 10 -9.58 20.38 -18.07
CA THR A 10 -9.94 19.59 -16.90
C THR A 10 -8.70 19.24 -16.06
N VAL A 11 -8.87 19.11 -14.75
CA VAL A 11 -7.81 18.65 -13.85
C VAL A 11 -7.28 17.29 -14.28
N GLU A 12 -8.15 16.39 -14.72
CA GLU A 12 -7.77 15.09 -15.26
C GLU A 12 -6.81 15.23 -16.46
N ALA A 13 -7.12 16.07 -17.44
CA ALA A 13 -6.25 16.29 -18.60
C ALA A 13 -4.88 16.87 -18.19
N LEU A 14 -4.85 17.74 -17.16
CA LEU A 14 -3.60 18.25 -16.59
C LEU A 14 -2.76 17.13 -15.96
N PHE A 15 -3.39 16.19 -15.22
CA PHE A 15 -2.70 15.04 -14.66
C PHE A 15 -2.11 14.12 -15.74
N TYR A 16 -2.88 13.79 -16.78
CA TYR A 16 -2.36 13.02 -17.91
C TYR A 16 -1.22 13.73 -18.62
N GLY A 17 -1.36 15.05 -18.88
CA GLY A 17 -0.30 15.84 -19.48
C GLY A 17 0.97 15.91 -18.64
N LEU A 18 0.85 16.01 -17.32
CA LEU A 18 1.97 16.01 -16.38
C LEU A 18 2.64 14.63 -16.31
N LEU A 19 1.88 13.58 -16.06
CA LEU A 19 2.42 12.25 -15.73
C LEU A 19 2.91 11.50 -16.96
N LEU A 20 2.23 11.62 -18.11
CA LEU A 20 2.62 10.92 -19.34
C LEU A 20 3.65 11.69 -20.16
N GLN A 21 3.50 13.02 -20.27
CA GLN A 21 4.32 13.84 -21.17
C GLN A 21 5.23 14.84 -20.45
N SER A 22 5.27 14.82 -19.12
CA SER A 22 6.08 15.77 -18.33
C SER A 22 5.77 17.24 -18.66
N GLY A 23 4.47 17.56 -18.78
CA GLY A 23 4.02 18.91 -19.12
C GLY A 23 4.35 19.92 -18.03
N ASN A 24 5.37 20.76 -18.24
CA ASN A 24 5.77 21.82 -17.27
C ASN A 24 4.65 22.81 -17.03
N ASP A 25 3.90 23.17 -18.08
CA ASP A 25 2.73 24.03 -18.02
C ASP A 25 1.59 23.38 -17.20
N ALA A 26 1.40 22.07 -17.34
CA ALA A 26 0.43 21.31 -16.53
C ALA A 26 0.83 21.29 -15.04
N ALA A 27 2.12 21.08 -14.73
CA ALA A 27 2.62 21.12 -13.34
C ALA A 27 2.34 22.50 -12.69
N LEU A 28 2.67 23.57 -13.38
CA LEU A 28 2.44 24.95 -12.90
C LEU A 28 0.93 25.26 -12.75
N ALA A 29 0.10 24.79 -13.69
CA ALA A 29 -1.36 24.97 -13.64
C ALA A 29 -1.96 24.23 -12.42
N LEU A 30 -1.55 22.97 -12.19
CA LEU A 30 -1.98 22.19 -11.03
C LEU A 30 -1.52 22.81 -9.72
N ALA A 31 -0.26 23.28 -9.63
CA ALA A 31 0.26 23.92 -8.44
C ALA A 31 -0.57 25.17 -8.07
N ARG A 32 -0.89 26.02 -9.04
CA ARG A 32 -1.74 27.21 -8.84
C ARG A 32 -3.18 26.83 -8.48
N TYR A 33 -3.74 25.81 -9.11
CA TYR A 33 -5.09 25.32 -8.80
C TYR A 33 -5.19 24.81 -7.37
N CYS A 34 -4.19 24.05 -6.91
CA CYS A 34 -4.19 23.39 -5.60
C CYS A 34 -3.87 24.34 -4.44
N ALA A 35 -3.02 25.36 -4.67
CA ALA A 35 -2.48 26.20 -3.60
C ALA A 35 -2.55 27.71 -3.87
N GLY A 36 -3.21 28.12 -4.95
CA GLY A 36 -3.33 29.54 -5.35
C GLY A 36 -2.07 30.08 -6.03
N ASN A 37 -0.86 29.61 -5.68
CA ASN A 37 0.40 29.98 -6.30
C ASN A 37 1.41 28.82 -6.23
N VAL A 38 2.56 28.98 -6.89
CA VAL A 38 3.62 27.97 -6.97
C VAL A 38 4.33 27.78 -5.63
N GLU A 39 4.70 28.88 -4.96
CA GLU A 39 5.46 28.85 -3.71
C GLU A 39 4.71 28.08 -2.59
N PRO A 40 3.41 28.34 -2.31
CA PRO A 40 2.68 27.54 -1.33
C PRO A 40 2.54 26.07 -1.72
N PHE A 41 2.49 25.75 -3.02
CA PHE A 41 2.45 24.37 -3.48
C PHE A 41 3.78 23.66 -3.23
N VAL A 42 4.91 24.30 -3.52
CA VAL A 42 6.25 23.78 -3.22
C VAL A 42 6.44 23.57 -1.71
N ALA A 43 5.92 24.46 -0.88
CA ALA A 43 5.92 24.26 0.56
C ALA A 43 5.20 22.95 0.94
N ARG A 44 3.98 22.70 0.39
CA ARG A 44 3.25 21.43 0.59
C ARG A 44 3.99 20.22 0.06
N MET A 45 4.71 20.33 -1.07
CA MET A 45 5.57 19.24 -1.56
C MET A 45 6.62 18.88 -0.51
N ASN A 46 7.31 19.88 0.07
CA ASN A 46 8.33 19.65 1.09
C ASN A 46 7.75 19.19 2.45
N GLU A 47 6.54 19.61 2.84
CA GLU A 47 5.82 19.04 3.98
C GLU A 47 5.53 17.54 3.75
N LYS A 48 5.17 17.16 2.51
CA LYS A 48 4.92 15.77 2.17
C LYS A 48 6.19 14.92 2.22
N THR A 49 7.36 15.45 1.80
CA THR A 49 8.63 14.71 1.95
C THR A 49 8.94 14.41 3.41
N GLN A 50 8.74 15.36 4.30
CA GLN A 50 8.92 15.16 5.73
C GLN A 50 7.96 14.11 6.30
N ALA A 51 6.68 14.18 5.91
CA ALA A 51 5.67 13.22 6.34
C ALA A 51 5.93 11.78 5.85
N LEU A 52 6.65 11.64 4.73
CA LEU A 52 7.06 10.36 4.17
C LEU A 52 8.43 9.88 4.69
N GLY A 53 9.14 10.67 5.48
CA GLY A 53 10.48 10.36 5.97
C GLY A 53 11.60 10.50 4.93
N MET A 54 11.37 11.26 3.86
CA MET A 54 12.35 11.54 2.79
C MET A 54 13.35 12.63 3.26
N ALA A 55 14.33 12.22 4.06
CA ALA A 55 15.22 13.12 4.77
C ALA A 55 16.21 13.88 3.85
N ASP A 56 16.56 13.28 2.71
CA ASP A 56 17.55 13.80 1.76
C ASP A 56 16.89 14.35 0.48
N THR A 57 15.65 14.84 0.60
CA THR A 57 14.90 15.41 -0.53
C THR A 57 14.41 16.81 -0.25
N ARG A 58 14.61 17.68 -1.24
CA ARG A 58 14.03 19.02 -1.27
C ARG A 58 13.56 19.38 -2.67
N PHE A 59 12.33 19.86 -2.77
CA PHE A 59 11.77 20.39 -4.01
C PHE A 59 11.83 21.93 -4.02
N ALA A 60 12.32 22.49 -5.13
CA ALA A 60 12.36 23.93 -5.36
C ALA A 60 11.24 24.41 -6.31
N ASN A 61 10.69 23.49 -7.13
CA ASN A 61 9.63 23.77 -8.09
C ASN A 61 8.78 22.52 -8.35
N PRO A 62 7.56 22.67 -8.93
CA PRO A 62 6.66 21.54 -9.15
C PRO A 62 6.92 20.76 -10.43
N ASN A 63 7.80 21.19 -11.31
CA ASN A 63 8.00 20.65 -12.65
C ASN A 63 9.37 19.97 -12.86
N GLY A 64 10.26 19.99 -11.86
CA GLY A 64 11.54 19.29 -11.90
C GLY A 64 12.61 19.96 -12.76
N ILE A 65 12.51 21.25 -13.01
CA ILE A 65 13.58 22.01 -13.65
C ILE A 65 14.74 22.18 -12.66
N ASP A 66 15.97 22.12 -13.19
CA ASP A 66 17.19 22.27 -12.40
C ASP A 66 17.19 23.52 -11.53
N ASP A 67 17.51 23.34 -10.25
CA ASP A 67 17.72 24.39 -9.26
C ASP A 67 18.71 23.83 -8.21
N GLU A 68 19.59 24.67 -7.68
CA GLU A 68 20.61 24.25 -6.71
C GLU A 68 20.00 23.69 -5.41
N ASN A 69 18.76 24.07 -5.08
CA ASN A 69 18.00 23.58 -3.93
C ASN A 69 17.03 22.46 -4.28
N HIS A 70 17.07 21.89 -5.50
CA HIS A 70 16.21 20.81 -5.94
C HIS A 70 17.01 19.50 -6.03
N TYR A 71 16.90 18.65 -5.02
CA TYR A 71 17.66 17.42 -4.93
C TYR A 71 16.84 16.29 -4.29
N SER A 72 17.26 15.06 -4.57
CA SER A 72 16.73 13.84 -3.96
C SER A 72 17.76 12.72 -4.02
N THR A 73 17.42 11.57 -3.42
CA THR A 73 18.16 10.31 -3.54
C THR A 73 17.29 9.24 -4.19
N ALA A 74 17.91 8.17 -4.69
CA ALA A 74 17.17 7.02 -5.24
C ALA A 74 16.27 6.37 -4.16
N ALA A 75 16.76 6.30 -2.92
CA ALA A 75 15.99 5.76 -1.78
C ALA A 75 14.75 6.58 -1.48
N ASP A 76 14.87 7.90 -1.37
CA ASP A 76 13.73 8.80 -1.11
C ASP A 76 12.71 8.76 -2.27
N MET A 77 13.20 8.71 -3.50
CA MET A 77 12.32 8.59 -4.67
C MET A 77 11.59 7.24 -4.70
N ALA A 78 12.18 6.16 -4.18
CA ALA A 78 11.48 4.89 -4.03
C ALA A 78 10.36 4.98 -2.96
N VAL A 79 10.59 5.68 -1.85
CA VAL A 79 9.56 5.96 -0.84
C VAL A 79 8.40 6.76 -1.44
N LEU A 80 8.69 7.81 -2.21
CA LEU A 80 7.67 8.58 -2.92
C LEU A 80 6.91 7.74 -3.93
N ALA A 81 7.63 6.87 -4.66
CA ALA A 81 7.03 5.97 -5.64
C ALA A 81 6.06 4.99 -4.99
N ALA A 82 6.40 4.42 -3.82
CA ALA A 82 5.50 3.56 -3.06
C ALA A 82 4.20 4.30 -2.69
N ALA A 83 4.32 5.49 -2.10
CA ALA A 83 3.16 6.31 -1.75
C ALA A 83 2.31 6.72 -2.96
N CYS A 84 2.92 6.89 -4.14
CA CYS A 84 2.20 7.15 -5.39
C CYS A 84 1.45 5.92 -5.89
N MET A 85 2.04 4.73 -5.79
CA MET A 85 1.40 3.47 -6.23
C MET A 85 0.26 3.03 -5.31
N ASP A 86 0.22 3.45 -4.06
CA ASP A 86 -0.90 3.27 -3.14
C ASP A 86 -2.12 4.13 -3.51
N ASN A 87 -1.93 5.15 -4.35
CA ASN A 87 -3.03 5.97 -4.86
C ASN A 87 -3.55 5.40 -6.19
N GLU A 88 -4.75 4.85 -6.18
CA GLU A 88 -5.36 4.19 -7.35
C GLU A 88 -5.42 5.08 -8.60
N LEU A 89 -5.70 6.38 -8.44
CA LEU A 89 -5.76 7.31 -9.57
C LEU A 89 -4.38 7.54 -10.18
N VAL A 90 -3.36 7.75 -9.35
CA VAL A 90 -1.98 7.92 -9.81
C VAL A 90 -1.49 6.64 -10.49
N ALA A 91 -1.68 5.48 -9.86
CA ALA A 91 -1.30 4.18 -10.40
C ALA A 91 -1.94 3.92 -11.77
N LYS A 92 -3.24 4.23 -11.91
CA LYS A 92 -3.97 4.15 -13.19
C LYS A 92 -3.37 5.04 -14.26
N ILE A 93 -3.07 6.30 -13.94
CA ILE A 93 -2.54 7.25 -14.93
C ILE A 93 -1.12 6.84 -15.35
N VAL A 94 -0.22 6.55 -14.42
CA VAL A 94 1.19 6.22 -14.76
C VAL A 94 1.34 4.91 -15.51
N SER A 95 0.38 3.97 -15.38
CA SER A 95 0.34 2.72 -16.15
C SER A 95 -0.27 2.86 -17.54
N THR A 96 -0.88 4.02 -17.85
CA THR A 96 -1.52 4.27 -19.14
C THR A 96 -0.47 4.53 -20.23
N LYS A 97 -0.49 3.75 -21.31
CA LYS A 97 0.41 3.94 -22.46
C LYS A 97 0.06 5.18 -23.28
N SER A 98 -1.24 5.39 -23.50
CA SER A 98 -1.77 6.59 -24.16
C SER A 98 -3.22 6.84 -23.77
N ALA A 99 -3.64 8.11 -23.77
CA ALA A 99 -5.01 8.51 -23.48
C ALA A 99 -5.39 9.71 -24.35
N THR A 100 -6.65 9.75 -24.81
CA THR A 100 -7.20 10.91 -25.51
C THR A 100 -8.29 11.53 -24.64
N LEU A 101 -8.09 12.80 -24.26
CA LEU A 101 -9.03 13.58 -23.46
C LEU A 101 -9.40 14.86 -24.22
N GLY A 102 -10.64 14.95 -24.63
CA GLY A 102 -11.10 16.01 -25.52
C GLY A 102 -10.35 15.97 -26.86
N THR A 103 -9.64 17.04 -27.19
CA THR A 103 -8.86 17.17 -28.44
C THR A 103 -7.39 16.80 -28.28
N ARG A 104 -6.95 16.38 -27.08
CA ARG A 104 -5.55 16.08 -26.78
C ARG A 104 -5.33 14.60 -26.63
N THR A 105 -4.26 14.09 -27.26
CA THR A 105 -3.76 12.75 -27.06
C THR A 105 -2.42 12.84 -26.32
N PHE A 106 -2.33 12.11 -25.20
CA PHE A 106 -1.15 12.00 -24.36
C PHE A 106 -0.54 10.62 -24.57
N VAL A 107 0.75 10.57 -24.90
CA VAL A 107 1.52 9.32 -25.01
C VAL A 107 2.54 9.29 -23.89
N ASN A 108 2.60 8.17 -23.16
CA ASN A 108 3.52 8.02 -22.05
C ASN A 108 4.97 7.93 -22.54
N HIS A 109 5.83 8.74 -21.98
CA HIS A 109 7.27 8.72 -22.28
C HIS A 109 7.98 7.51 -21.69
N ASN A 110 7.38 6.80 -20.74
CA ASN A 110 7.93 5.58 -20.16
C ASN A 110 7.82 4.41 -21.15
N LYS A 111 8.88 4.18 -21.91
CA LYS A 111 8.96 3.08 -22.90
C LYS A 111 8.93 1.70 -22.23
N LEU A 112 9.30 1.61 -20.95
CA LEU A 112 9.33 0.33 -20.22
C LEU A 112 7.94 -0.33 -20.18
N LEU A 113 6.87 0.47 -20.20
CA LEU A 113 5.49 -0.03 -20.34
C LEU A 113 5.26 -0.92 -21.59
N SER A 114 6.12 -0.79 -22.61
CA SER A 114 6.03 -1.59 -23.82
C SER A 114 7.19 -2.59 -23.97
N LEU A 115 8.32 -2.34 -23.30
CA LEU A 115 9.53 -3.16 -23.36
C LEU A 115 9.52 -4.28 -22.32
N TYR A 116 8.86 -4.06 -21.17
CA TYR A 116 8.81 -5.00 -20.04
C TYR A 116 7.34 -5.29 -19.68
N PRO A 117 6.84 -6.50 -19.91
CA PRO A 117 5.39 -6.81 -19.79
C PRO A 117 4.78 -6.53 -18.42
N GLU A 118 5.54 -6.77 -17.35
CA GLU A 118 5.12 -6.56 -15.97
C GLU A 118 5.19 -5.10 -15.52
N CYS A 119 5.74 -4.18 -16.34
CA CYS A 119 5.83 -2.77 -15.99
C CYS A 119 4.44 -2.13 -15.86
N VAL A 120 4.21 -1.48 -14.72
CA VAL A 120 2.95 -0.80 -14.39
C VAL A 120 3.11 0.71 -14.15
N GLY A 121 4.22 1.29 -14.52
CA GLY A 121 4.51 2.74 -14.42
C GLY A 121 6.02 2.96 -14.22
N MET A 122 6.50 4.10 -13.95
CA MET A 122 5.96 5.32 -13.41
C MET A 122 6.42 6.53 -14.26
N LYS A 123 7.56 7.17 -13.87
CA LYS A 123 7.92 8.50 -14.41
C LYS A 123 9.38 8.56 -14.88
N THR A 124 9.55 9.11 -16.07
CA THR A 124 10.85 9.46 -16.65
C THR A 124 11.25 10.88 -16.30
N GLY A 125 12.53 11.16 -16.20
CA GLY A 125 13.09 12.49 -16.08
C GLY A 125 14.36 12.67 -16.93
N TYR A 126 14.60 13.88 -17.38
CA TYR A 126 15.84 14.26 -18.03
C TYR A 126 16.09 15.76 -17.91
N THR A 127 17.27 16.11 -17.46
CA THR A 127 17.85 17.45 -17.65
C THR A 127 19.30 17.31 -18.10
N ARG A 128 19.91 18.41 -18.54
CA ARG A 128 21.33 18.37 -18.91
C ARG A 128 22.24 18.17 -17.70
N SER A 129 21.82 18.66 -16.55
CA SER A 129 22.56 18.57 -15.30
C SER A 129 22.44 17.17 -14.67
N SER A 130 21.21 16.65 -14.58
CA SER A 130 20.92 15.40 -13.87
C SER A 130 21.06 14.14 -14.73
N GLY A 131 21.18 14.28 -16.06
CA GLY A 131 21.14 13.13 -16.98
C GLY A 131 19.75 12.49 -17.04
N ARG A 132 19.71 11.22 -17.47
CA ARG A 132 18.48 10.42 -17.50
C ARG A 132 18.17 9.90 -16.10
N THR A 133 16.93 10.02 -15.70
CA THR A 133 16.43 9.49 -14.44
C THR A 133 15.15 8.70 -14.71
N LEU A 134 14.99 7.58 -14.06
CA LEU A 134 13.80 6.75 -14.18
C LEU A 134 13.34 6.25 -12.82
N VAL A 135 12.04 6.42 -12.56
CA VAL A 135 11.32 5.70 -11.52
C VAL A 135 10.36 4.77 -12.24
N SER A 136 10.43 3.48 -11.97
CA SER A 136 9.51 2.52 -12.55
C SER A 136 8.96 1.54 -11.51
N ALA A 137 7.85 0.92 -11.86
CA ALA A 137 7.17 -0.08 -11.06
C ALA A 137 6.86 -1.29 -11.93
N ALA A 138 7.05 -2.48 -11.38
CA ALA A 138 6.65 -3.73 -12.03
C ALA A 138 5.85 -4.60 -11.07
N ARG A 139 4.86 -5.34 -11.60
CA ARG A 139 4.01 -6.23 -10.81
C ARG A 139 4.00 -7.64 -11.41
N ARG A 140 4.39 -8.63 -10.60
CA ARG A 140 4.36 -10.05 -10.95
C ARG A 140 3.73 -10.84 -9.81
N ASP A 141 2.73 -11.65 -10.07
CA ASP A 141 2.05 -12.53 -9.09
C ASP A 141 1.61 -11.82 -7.80
N GLY A 142 1.14 -10.56 -7.93
CA GLY A 142 0.70 -9.73 -6.82
C GLY A 142 1.82 -9.00 -6.07
N GLN A 143 3.09 -9.28 -6.36
CA GLN A 143 4.23 -8.53 -5.84
C GLN A 143 4.47 -7.27 -6.67
N LEU A 144 4.68 -6.13 -5.98
CA LEU A 144 5.07 -4.87 -6.59
C LEU A 144 6.53 -4.59 -6.26
N LEU A 145 7.35 -4.39 -7.28
CA LEU A 145 8.72 -3.90 -7.15
C LEU A 145 8.82 -2.49 -7.71
N LEU A 146 9.65 -1.69 -7.06
CA LEU A 146 9.98 -0.32 -7.47
C LEU A 146 11.47 -0.25 -7.79
N CYS A 147 11.80 0.42 -8.87
CA CYS A 147 13.19 0.66 -9.28
C CYS A 147 13.40 2.15 -9.54
N VAL A 148 14.53 2.67 -9.08
CA VAL A 148 14.93 4.07 -9.28
C VAL A 148 16.37 4.12 -9.71
N THR A 149 16.63 4.73 -10.87
CA THR A 149 17.97 5.09 -11.31
C THR A 149 18.09 6.59 -11.54
N LEU A 150 19.26 7.14 -11.18
CA LEU A 150 19.62 8.55 -11.36
C LEU A 150 20.88 8.63 -12.19
N ASN A 151 20.87 9.48 -13.23
CA ASN A 151 21.95 9.67 -14.20
C ASN A 151 22.37 8.34 -14.86
N ASP A 152 21.40 7.59 -15.33
CA ASP A 152 21.61 6.28 -15.93
C ASP A 152 21.27 6.32 -17.43
N PRO A 153 22.26 6.22 -18.34
CA PRO A 153 22.01 6.25 -19.77
C PRO A 153 21.32 4.99 -20.31
N ASN A 154 21.40 3.85 -19.58
CA ASN A 154 20.83 2.56 -19.97
C ASN A 154 19.55 2.21 -19.18
N ASP A 155 18.90 3.19 -18.59
CA ASP A 155 17.78 3.06 -17.65
C ASP A 155 16.72 2.00 -18.02
N TRP A 156 16.42 1.77 -19.31
CA TRP A 156 15.45 0.76 -19.74
C TRP A 156 15.93 -0.68 -19.50
N GLU A 157 17.17 -0.95 -19.89
CA GLU A 157 17.79 -2.27 -19.78
C GLU A 157 18.12 -2.59 -18.32
N ASP A 158 18.65 -1.61 -17.60
CA ASP A 158 19.03 -1.75 -16.19
C ASP A 158 17.80 -1.98 -15.31
N HIS A 159 16.69 -1.24 -15.55
CA HIS A 159 15.44 -1.48 -14.81
C HIS A 159 14.84 -2.85 -15.10
N ALA A 160 14.84 -3.32 -16.34
CA ALA A 160 14.39 -4.67 -16.69
C ALA A 160 15.20 -5.73 -15.96
N ALA A 161 16.55 -5.61 -15.99
CA ALA A 161 17.45 -6.52 -15.29
C ALA A 161 17.28 -6.50 -13.77
N LEU A 162 17.10 -5.31 -13.17
CA LEU A 162 16.86 -5.16 -11.74
C LEU A 162 15.51 -5.74 -11.31
N PHE A 163 14.46 -5.66 -12.13
CA PHE A 163 13.19 -6.31 -11.85
C PHE A 163 13.31 -7.83 -11.88
N GLU A 164 13.99 -8.41 -12.90
CA GLU A 164 14.22 -9.87 -12.91
C GLU A 164 15.01 -10.29 -11.67
N TYR A 165 16.11 -9.60 -11.35
CA TYR A 165 16.88 -9.85 -10.14
C TYR A 165 15.99 -9.80 -8.88
N GLY A 166 15.14 -8.77 -8.77
CA GLY A 166 14.28 -8.61 -7.59
C GLY A 166 13.23 -9.71 -7.46
N PHE A 167 12.56 -10.10 -8.56
CA PHE A 167 11.56 -11.17 -8.54
C PHE A 167 12.17 -12.55 -8.32
N GLU A 168 13.38 -12.80 -8.84
CA GLU A 168 14.10 -14.06 -8.65
C GLU A 168 14.69 -14.19 -7.24
N THR A 169 15.27 -13.09 -6.72
CA THR A 169 15.96 -13.09 -5.42
C THR A 169 14.97 -13.07 -4.25
N TYR A 170 13.83 -12.38 -4.41
CA TYR A 170 12.82 -12.18 -3.39
C TYR A 170 11.46 -12.72 -3.84
N PRO A 171 11.33 -14.03 -4.08
CA PRO A 171 10.04 -14.60 -4.47
C PRO A 171 9.00 -14.37 -3.38
N ARG A 172 7.77 -14.16 -3.80
CA ARG A 172 6.63 -14.00 -2.88
C ARG A 172 6.28 -15.33 -2.21
N CYS A 173 6.44 -15.41 -0.91
CA CYS A 173 6.20 -16.60 -0.08
C CYS A 173 4.90 -16.48 0.70
N LEU A 174 4.09 -17.55 0.72
CA LEU A 174 2.87 -17.63 1.54
C LEU A 174 3.26 -17.99 2.98
N LEU A 175 3.12 -17.06 3.92
CA LEU A 175 3.40 -17.26 5.34
C LEU A 175 2.20 -17.89 6.07
N ALA A 176 0.98 -17.49 5.71
CA ALA A 176 -0.25 -18.08 6.23
C ALA A 176 -1.31 -18.18 5.14
N SER A 177 -2.02 -19.31 5.09
CA SER A 177 -3.23 -19.47 4.25
C SER A 177 -4.46 -19.06 5.06
N ALA A 178 -5.47 -18.48 4.41
CA ALA A 178 -6.76 -18.22 5.04
C ALA A 178 -7.44 -19.55 5.47
N GLY A 179 -8.15 -19.55 6.59
CA GLY A 179 -8.87 -20.70 7.12
C GLY A 179 -7.99 -21.81 7.71
N LYS A 180 -6.68 -21.60 7.84
CA LYS A 180 -5.78 -22.60 8.42
C LYS A 180 -5.91 -22.60 9.96
N THR A 181 -6.25 -23.76 10.54
CA THR A 181 -6.25 -23.93 12.00
C THR A 181 -4.83 -23.86 12.54
N VAL A 182 -4.60 -22.97 13.52
CA VAL A 182 -3.28 -22.70 14.11
C VAL A 182 -3.22 -22.93 15.61
N GLY A 183 -4.36 -23.14 16.28
CA GLY A 183 -4.39 -23.36 17.72
C GLY A 183 -5.76 -23.69 18.26
N LEU A 184 -5.84 -23.82 19.58
CA LEU A 184 -7.07 -24.04 20.35
C LEU A 184 -7.12 -23.00 21.45
N VAL A 185 -8.30 -22.40 21.71
CA VAL A 185 -8.53 -21.51 22.84
C VAL A 185 -9.58 -22.14 23.75
N LYS A 186 -9.31 -22.16 25.05
CA LYS A 186 -10.26 -22.64 26.07
C LYS A 186 -11.52 -21.78 26.09
N THR A 187 -12.66 -22.41 26.35
CA THR A 187 -13.93 -21.73 26.49
C THR A 187 -14.48 -21.91 27.90
N SER A 188 -15.21 -20.92 28.39
CA SER A 188 -15.93 -20.95 29.67
C SER A 188 -17.40 -20.58 29.44
N GLY A 189 -18.29 -21.20 30.20
CA GLY A 189 -19.75 -21.01 30.02
C GLY A 189 -20.38 -21.88 28.94
N SER A 190 -19.66 -22.90 28.42
CA SER A 190 -20.19 -23.90 27.51
C SER A 190 -19.67 -25.29 27.88
N LEU A 191 -20.37 -26.34 27.39
CA LEU A 191 -19.92 -27.74 27.44
C LEU A 191 -18.79 -28.04 26.44
N VAL A 192 -18.58 -27.16 25.49
CA VAL A 192 -17.43 -27.20 24.57
C VAL A 192 -16.21 -26.63 25.32
N PRO A 193 -15.17 -27.42 25.68
CA PRO A 193 -14.09 -26.98 26.56
C PRO A 193 -13.05 -26.09 25.85
N ALA A 194 -12.97 -26.17 24.52
CA ALA A 194 -12.07 -25.38 23.69
C ALA A 194 -12.56 -25.33 22.25
N VAL A 195 -12.20 -24.26 21.52
CA VAL A 195 -12.56 -24.05 20.13
C VAL A 195 -11.28 -23.90 19.28
N PRO A 196 -11.20 -24.54 18.09
CA PRO A 196 -10.13 -24.27 17.14
C PRO A 196 -10.17 -22.84 16.66
N VAL A 197 -8.99 -22.21 16.52
CA VAL A 197 -8.85 -20.89 15.91
C VAL A 197 -8.12 -21.00 14.59
N GLN A 198 -8.54 -20.21 13.62
CA GLN A 198 -8.03 -20.22 12.27
C GLN A 198 -7.69 -18.80 11.80
N THR A 199 -6.77 -18.70 10.87
CA THR A 199 -6.38 -17.46 10.20
C THR A 199 -7.53 -16.91 9.37
N SER A 200 -7.78 -15.60 9.42
CA SER A 200 -8.84 -14.94 8.65
C SER A 200 -8.42 -14.67 7.19
N GLU A 201 -7.14 -14.37 6.98
CA GLU A 201 -6.61 -13.92 5.69
C GLU A 201 -5.27 -14.58 5.35
N GLU A 202 -4.91 -14.55 4.07
CA GLU A 202 -3.58 -14.93 3.63
C GLU A 202 -2.55 -13.85 3.98
N VAL A 203 -1.36 -14.29 4.40
CA VAL A 203 -0.21 -13.41 4.59
C VAL A 203 0.88 -13.81 3.62
N TRP A 204 1.30 -12.87 2.79
CA TRP A 204 2.36 -13.05 1.82
C TRP A 204 3.49 -12.07 2.09
N TYR A 205 4.73 -12.53 1.94
CA TYR A 205 5.91 -11.67 2.07
C TYR A 205 7.02 -12.13 1.11
N PRO A 206 7.76 -11.22 0.45
CA PRO A 206 8.92 -11.59 -0.36
C PRO A 206 10.09 -11.96 0.54
N LEU A 207 10.70 -13.13 0.30
CA LEU A 207 11.80 -13.65 1.11
C LEU A 207 12.91 -14.20 0.22
N THR A 208 14.16 -14.04 0.68
CA THR A 208 15.29 -14.78 0.14
C THR A 208 15.33 -16.19 0.72
N GLU A 209 16.10 -17.09 0.09
CA GLU A 209 16.27 -18.47 0.60
C GLU A 209 16.92 -18.56 2.00
N SER A 210 17.68 -17.54 2.40
CA SER A 210 18.41 -17.51 3.67
C SER A 210 17.65 -16.88 4.82
N GLU A 211 16.58 -16.13 4.55
CA GLU A 211 15.80 -15.45 5.56
C GLU A 211 14.87 -16.39 6.32
N GLN A 212 14.84 -16.27 7.64
CA GLN A 212 14.02 -17.10 8.50
C GLN A 212 12.96 -16.27 9.23
N VAL A 213 11.71 -16.51 8.90
CA VAL A 213 10.57 -15.84 9.51
C VAL A 213 10.22 -16.54 10.82
N GLN A 214 10.03 -15.75 11.87
CA GLN A 214 9.46 -16.21 13.13
C GLN A 214 7.97 -15.94 13.16
N ALA A 215 7.18 -16.88 13.68
CA ALA A 215 5.74 -16.74 13.83
C ALA A 215 5.35 -16.77 15.30
N GLU A 216 4.64 -15.76 15.76
CA GLU A 216 4.14 -15.65 17.14
C GLU A 216 2.61 -15.74 17.15
N LEU A 217 2.09 -16.69 17.93
CA LEU A 217 0.66 -16.88 18.10
C LEU A 217 0.19 -16.11 19.34
N LYS A 218 -0.60 -15.04 19.13
CA LYS A 218 -1.17 -14.21 20.21
C LYS A 218 -2.61 -14.60 20.44
N LEU A 219 -2.86 -15.36 21.51
CA LEU A 219 -4.20 -15.84 21.91
C LEU A 219 -4.49 -15.44 23.35
N PRO A 220 -5.76 -15.21 23.72
CA PRO A 220 -6.16 -15.06 25.11
C PRO A 220 -6.10 -16.41 25.85
N ASP A 221 -6.02 -16.38 27.18
CA ASP A 221 -6.03 -17.57 28.01
C ASP A 221 -7.32 -18.37 27.91
N GLY A 222 -8.43 -17.69 27.58
CA GLY A 222 -9.75 -18.29 27.36
C GLY A 222 -10.78 -17.29 26.85
N LEU A 223 -11.87 -17.84 26.31
CA LEU A 223 -13.02 -17.09 25.77
C LEU A 223 -14.26 -17.35 26.60
N GLN A 224 -14.98 -16.29 26.95
CA GLN A 224 -16.30 -16.40 27.57
C GLN A 224 -17.36 -16.57 26.49
N THR A 225 -18.16 -17.62 26.56
CA THR A 225 -19.25 -17.86 25.61
C THR A 225 -20.50 -16.97 25.90
N PRO A 226 -21.29 -16.60 24.87
CA PRO A 226 -21.18 -17.04 23.47
C PRO A 226 -20.05 -16.35 22.70
N VAL A 227 -19.45 -17.06 21.74
CA VAL A 227 -18.44 -16.53 20.82
C VAL A 227 -18.91 -16.78 19.39
N ALA A 228 -18.92 -15.75 18.57
CA ALA A 228 -19.21 -15.87 17.13
C ALA A 228 -17.96 -16.36 16.36
N ASP A 229 -18.18 -16.95 15.19
CA ASP A 229 -17.12 -17.50 14.35
C ASP A 229 -16.34 -16.44 13.53
N ASP A 230 -16.91 -15.25 13.35
CA ASP A 230 -16.36 -14.15 12.56
C ASP A 230 -15.63 -13.07 13.38
N VAL A 231 -15.70 -13.16 14.72
CA VAL A 231 -15.09 -12.16 15.60
C VAL A 231 -13.61 -12.49 15.84
N PRO A 232 -12.69 -11.54 15.65
CA PRO A 232 -11.28 -11.73 15.96
C PRO A 232 -11.07 -12.04 17.45
N VAL A 233 -10.36 -13.13 17.73
CA VAL A 233 -10.05 -13.60 19.09
C VAL A 233 -8.55 -13.60 19.38
N GLY A 234 -7.72 -13.24 18.41
CA GLY A 234 -6.27 -13.21 18.53
C GLY A 234 -5.63 -12.80 17.23
N ALA A 235 -4.32 -12.96 17.15
CA ALA A 235 -3.51 -12.66 15.97
C ALA A 235 -2.37 -13.68 15.78
N LEU A 236 -1.98 -13.90 14.53
CA LEU A 236 -0.75 -14.57 14.15
C LEU A 236 0.17 -13.53 13.53
N VAL A 237 1.30 -13.25 14.19
CA VAL A 237 2.24 -12.18 13.81
C VAL A 237 3.52 -12.82 13.28
N PHE A 238 3.99 -12.32 12.13
CA PHE A 238 5.24 -12.75 11.50
C PHE A 238 6.30 -11.68 11.65
N THR A 239 7.51 -12.07 12.06
CA THR A 239 8.65 -11.18 12.21
C THR A 239 9.86 -11.70 11.46
N LEU A 240 10.65 -10.78 10.92
CA LEU A 240 11.95 -11.01 10.30
C LEU A 240 12.94 -10.03 10.92
N ASP A 241 14.03 -10.53 11.48
CA ASP A 241 15.06 -9.73 12.17
C ASP A 241 14.49 -8.74 13.22
N GLY A 242 13.41 -9.16 13.90
CA GLY A 242 12.71 -8.36 14.91
C GLY A 242 11.72 -7.32 14.38
N ALA A 243 11.62 -7.15 13.06
CA ALA A 243 10.61 -6.30 12.45
C ALA A 243 9.35 -7.10 12.09
N ILE A 244 8.15 -6.54 12.35
CA ILE A 244 6.89 -7.15 11.91
C ILE A 244 6.78 -7.02 10.39
N ILE A 245 6.64 -8.16 9.70
CA ILE A 245 6.51 -8.24 8.25
C ILE A 245 5.12 -8.67 7.78
N GLY A 246 4.25 -9.09 8.70
CA GLY A 246 2.86 -9.44 8.39
C GLY A 246 2.10 -9.90 9.62
N GLU A 247 0.79 -9.80 9.54
CA GLU A 247 -0.12 -10.20 10.60
C GLU A 247 -1.46 -10.64 9.99
N THR A 248 -2.11 -11.65 10.60
CA THR A 248 -3.49 -12.01 10.29
C THR A 248 -4.28 -12.19 11.57
N SER A 249 -5.52 -11.73 11.57
CA SER A 249 -6.44 -11.97 12.67
C SER A 249 -6.78 -13.45 12.78
N LEU A 250 -7.05 -13.91 14.00
CA LEU A 250 -7.52 -15.26 14.27
C LEU A 250 -9.00 -15.21 14.67
N VAL A 251 -9.78 -16.06 14.05
CA VAL A 251 -11.21 -16.22 14.33
C VAL A 251 -11.50 -17.64 14.79
N CYS A 252 -12.60 -17.85 15.53
CA CYS A 252 -13.03 -19.20 15.87
C CYS A 252 -13.48 -19.96 14.60
N ALA A 253 -13.06 -21.23 14.46
CA ALA A 253 -13.47 -22.06 13.32
C ALA A 253 -14.98 -22.38 13.31
N ALA A 254 -15.64 -22.22 14.44
CA ALA A 254 -17.09 -22.29 14.62
C ALA A 254 -17.53 -21.47 15.83
N GLY A 255 -18.74 -20.92 15.76
CA GLY A 255 -19.33 -20.24 16.90
C GLY A 255 -19.60 -21.20 18.07
N VAL A 256 -19.42 -20.72 19.30
CA VAL A 256 -19.68 -21.48 20.52
C VAL A 256 -20.79 -20.81 21.31
N HIS A 257 -21.90 -21.55 21.51
CA HIS A 257 -23.02 -21.08 22.28
C HIS A 257 -22.74 -21.17 23.79
N SER A 258 -23.43 -20.32 24.58
CA SER A 258 -23.46 -20.45 26.05
C SER A 258 -24.46 -21.53 26.45
N ASP A 259 -24.00 -22.48 27.29
CA ASP A 259 -24.86 -23.50 27.91
C ASP A 259 -25.27 -23.10 29.33
N GLN A 260 -24.88 -21.91 29.79
CA GLN A 260 -25.34 -21.36 31.04
C GLN A 260 -26.79 -20.89 30.89
N ALA A 261 -27.64 -21.27 31.83
CA ALA A 261 -28.98 -20.69 31.92
C ALA A 261 -28.88 -19.15 32.03
N PRO A 262 -29.70 -18.40 31.27
CA PRO A 262 -29.69 -16.96 31.41
C PRO A 262 -29.88 -16.61 32.90
N GLU A 263 -29.03 -15.70 33.41
CA GLU A 263 -29.24 -15.23 34.80
C GLU A 263 -30.67 -14.73 34.93
N ALA A 264 -31.38 -15.26 35.93
CA ALA A 264 -32.75 -14.83 36.22
C ALA A 264 -32.77 -13.31 36.33
N GLY A 265 -33.59 -12.68 35.51
CA GLY A 265 -33.73 -11.22 35.51
C GLY A 265 -34.15 -10.70 36.87
N PRO A 266 -34.00 -9.41 37.19
CA PRO A 266 -34.37 -8.84 38.48
C PRO A 266 -35.80 -9.17 38.89
N LEU A 267 -36.73 -9.30 37.93
CA LEU A 267 -38.13 -9.70 38.15
C LEU A 267 -38.25 -11.19 38.48
N GLU A 268 -37.52 -12.07 37.83
CA GLU A 268 -37.51 -13.51 38.13
C GLU A 268 -36.86 -13.81 39.49
N ARG A 269 -35.83 -13.07 39.88
CA ARG A 269 -35.22 -13.13 41.21
C ARG A 269 -36.21 -12.66 42.29
N LEU A 270 -37.05 -11.66 41.98
CA LEU A 270 -38.12 -11.20 42.87
C LEU A 270 -39.23 -12.26 43.02
N TRP A 271 -39.64 -12.94 41.92
CA TRP A 271 -40.63 -14.01 41.96
C TRP A 271 -40.15 -15.25 42.72
N SER A 272 -38.87 -15.58 42.67
CA SER A 272 -38.29 -16.70 43.44
C SER A 272 -38.29 -16.48 44.97
N LEU A 273 -38.47 -15.23 45.40
CA LEU A 273 -38.60 -14.89 46.83
C LEU A 273 -40.02 -15.10 47.39
N PHE A 274 -41.02 -15.35 46.51
CA PHE A 274 -42.40 -15.59 46.91
C PHE A 274 -42.83 -17.01 46.50
N PRO A 275 -42.58 -18.03 47.37
CA PRO A 275 -42.90 -19.44 47.10
C PRO A 275 -44.36 -19.79 47.06
N TRP A 276 -45.26 -18.82 47.07
CA TRP A 276 -46.72 -19.01 47.22
C TRP A 276 -47.55 -18.57 46.00
N ALA A 277 -46.95 -18.34 44.85
CA ALA A 277 -47.63 -18.01 43.60
C ALA A 277 -47.62 -19.22 42.64
N GLY A 278 -48.33 -20.29 43.00
CA GLY A 278 -48.60 -21.46 42.19
C GLY A 278 -49.98 -21.93 42.43
#